data_66211d920512f0d71f0e8d5e2d83f0b1
#
_entry.id   66211d920512f0d71f0e8d5e2d83f0b1
#
_cell.length_a   1.000
_cell.length_b   1.000
_cell.length_c   1.000
_cell.angle_alpha   90.00
_cell.angle_beta   90.00
_cell.angle_gamma   90.00
#
_symmetry.space_group_name_H-M   'P 1'
#
loop_
_entity.id
_entity.type
_entity.pdbx_description
1 polymer ?
#
loop_
_entity_poly.entity_id
_entity_poly.type
_entity_poly.pdbx_seq_one_letter_code
_entity_poly.pdbx_strand_id
1 'polypeptide(L)'
;MLAVGCASSQALGMQGHSNPNRELLDAAALCRELVPEGSVEAFLADHRQELFPDELFVDLFPSGRGRPSVPSDVIATVMVLQALEGLSDRDAARALRDRISWKVACGLSLDDEGFHHSVLTYWRARLRTSERPERIFDAVRAVVDATGVLQGKNRRALDSTLLDDAVATQDTVTQLVSAIRRVRRMIPGAAQAPLVAHDYEAGPKPLIAWDDPVAKQQLVSALVGDAHKLIQALESPELTVEQQEAVGLLALVAGQDVEPGEAEGTWRIAERVAPDRVISTVDPEARHMHKSRSSYRDGYKAHVAVEPETGLVTACSLTPANAADGPAGVALIADEDPGLEVLADSAYGSGEVRAALEQTKHRAVIKPIPLHTAVLGGFTIDDFAIDTSAGTATCPRGTTVAITPHGNAVFGPRCRDCPLRERCTRSRTGRAIRLHPHHDLLLAARRQAKTGGFKDSYRRHRPMVERSIAWLVARGHRRVRYRGVARNQLGLSMRVAAINLRRLINLGLDHDGGWVLQT
;
A
#
# COMPACT_ATOMS: atom_id res chain seq x y z
N MET A 1 22.75 -33.62 -6.85
CA MET A 1 23.56 -32.62 -7.56
C MET A 1 23.09 -31.25 -7.16
N LEU A 2 23.87 -30.59 -6.35
CA LEU A 2 23.63 -29.36 -5.60
C LEU A 2 23.35 -28.20 -6.54
N ALA A 3 22.13 -27.65 -6.51
CA ALA A 3 21.88 -26.27 -6.87
C ALA A 3 21.95 -25.44 -5.58
N VAL A 4 23.18 -25.19 -5.15
CA VAL A 4 23.50 -24.13 -4.20
C VAL A 4 22.87 -22.86 -4.72
N GLY A 5 21.94 -22.29 -3.96
CA GLY A 5 21.47 -20.93 -4.15
C GLY A 5 22.66 -20.00 -4.06
N CYS A 6 23.21 -19.69 -5.21
CA CYS A 6 24.22 -18.66 -5.35
C CYS A 6 23.54 -17.33 -5.03
N ALA A 7 23.62 -16.90 -3.77
CA ALA A 7 23.75 -15.48 -3.49
C ALA A 7 25.06 -15.09 -4.20
N SER A 8 24.95 -14.83 -5.51
CA SER A 8 26.05 -14.29 -6.28
C SER A 8 26.44 -13.01 -5.58
N SER A 9 27.62 -13.02 -4.95
CA SER A 9 28.41 -11.81 -4.74
C SER A 9 28.60 -11.21 -6.14
N GLN A 10 27.57 -10.44 -6.58
CA GLN A 10 27.66 -9.66 -7.80
C GLN A 10 28.83 -8.71 -7.55
N ALA A 11 29.88 -8.89 -8.32
CA ALA A 11 30.97 -7.95 -8.34
C ALA A 11 30.34 -6.56 -8.50
N LEU A 12 30.40 -5.76 -7.44
CA LEU A 12 29.90 -4.40 -7.41
C LEU A 12 30.69 -3.64 -8.45
N GLY A 13 30.12 -3.45 -9.64
CA GLY A 13 30.75 -2.69 -10.70
C GLY A 13 30.96 -1.24 -10.26
N MET A 14 31.82 -0.55 -10.97
CA MET A 14 32.03 0.89 -10.83
C MET A 14 30.80 1.63 -11.34
N GLN A 15 30.49 2.82 -10.76
CA GLN A 15 29.46 3.70 -11.29
C GLN A 15 29.83 4.14 -12.72
N GLY A 16 28.91 4.04 -13.65
CA GLY A 16 29.06 4.58 -15.00
C GLY A 16 28.54 6.01 -15.06
N HIS A 17 29.17 6.83 -15.89
CA HIS A 17 28.82 8.23 -16.11
C HIS A 17 28.42 8.47 -17.56
N SER A 18 27.49 9.40 -17.76
CA SER A 18 27.09 9.84 -19.10
C SER A 18 28.24 10.60 -19.75
N ASN A 19 28.49 10.30 -21.02
CA ASN A 19 29.52 11.00 -21.80
C ASN A 19 29.01 12.39 -22.26
N PRO A 20 29.62 13.50 -21.83
CA PRO A 20 29.22 14.82 -22.29
C PRO A 20 29.66 15.11 -23.76
N ASN A 21 30.74 14.46 -24.21
CA ASN A 21 31.21 14.57 -25.60
C ASN A 21 30.50 13.55 -26.47
N ARG A 22 29.40 13.94 -27.06
CA ARG A 22 28.55 13.07 -27.86
C ARG A 22 29.09 12.93 -29.27
N GLU A 23 28.85 11.76 -29.86
CA GLU A 23 29.27 11.41 -31.20
C GLU A 23 28.36 12.03 -32.29
N LEU A 24 28.72 11.88 -33.58
CA LEU A 24 27.97 12.39 -34.72
C LEU A 24 26.50 11.88 -34.78
N LEU A 25 26.16 10.80 -34.12
CA LEU A 25 24.81 10.21 -34.07
C LEU A 25 24.04 10.54 -32.78
N ASP A 26 24.38 11.61 -32.07
CA ASP A 26 23.66 12.04 -30.87
C ASP A 26 22.16 12.26 -31.18
N ALA A 27 21.30 11.45 -30.52
CA ALA A 27 19.86 11.51 -30.76
C ALA A 27 19.27 12.88 -30.37
N ALA A 28 19.78 13.55 -29.34
CA ALA A 28 19.30 14.86 -28.94
C ALA A 28 19.72 15.94 -29.96
N ALA A 29 20.97 15.91 -30.44
CA ALA A 29 21.43 16.85 -31.44
C ALA A 29 20.69 16.75 -32.79
N LEU A 30 20.32 15.52 -33.17
CA LEU A 30 19.70 15.26 -34.47
C LEU A 30 18.17 15.25 -34.46
N CYS A 31 17.55 14.88 -33.36
CA CYS A 31 16.13 14.55 -33.29
C CYS A 31 15.38 15.26 -32.16
N ARG A 32 15.97 16.21 -31.43
CA ARG A 32 15.31 16.94 -30.34
C ARG A 32 13.99 17.57 -30.76
N GLU A 33 13.94 18.13 -31.98
CA GLU A 33 12.76 18.79 -32.54
C GLU A 33 11.59 17.80 -32.82
N LEU A 34 11.89 16.50 -32.95
CA LEU A 34 10.84 15.47 -33.10
C LEU A 34 10.15 15.11 -31.78
N VAL A 35 10.72 15.50 -30.65
CA VAL A 35 10.16 15.26 -29.33
C VAL A 35 9.30 16.46 -28.93
N PRO A 36 7.99 16.25 -28.67
CA PRO A 36 7.08 17.36 -28.38
C PRO A 36 7.53 18.19 -27.18
N GLU A 37 7.55 19.50 -27.34
CA GLU A 37 7.81 20.41 -26.21
C GLU A 37 6.78 20.22 -25.10
N GLY A 38 7.20 20.44 -23.85
CA GLY A 38 6.38 20.20 -22.67
C GLY A 38 6.10 18.72 -22.38
N SER A 39 6.72 17.78 -23.15
CA SER A 39 6.71 16.37 -22.80
C SER A 39 7.74 16.05 -21.73
N VAL A 40 7.53 14.93 -21.00
CA VAL A 40 8.50 14.46 -19.99
C VAL A 40 9.81 14.07 -20.66
N GLU A 41 9.76 13.51 -21.87
CA GLU A 41 10.92 13.12 -22.65
C GLU A 41 11.77 14.34 -23.05
N ALA A 42 11.13 15.43 -23.47
CA ALA A 42 11.81 16.68 -23.80
C ALA A 42 12.49 17.28 -22.57
N PHE A 43 11.77 17.37 -21.47
CA PHE A 43 12.31 17.88 -20.21
C PHE A 43 13.51 17.06 -19.71
N LEU A 44 13.40 15.72 -19.76
CA LEU A 44 14.50 14.85 -19.35
C LEU A 44 15.71 14.92 -20.29
N ALA A 45 15.49 15.19 -21.59
CA ALA A 45 16.59 15.41 -22.52
C ALA A 45 17.45 16.61 -22.11
N ASP A 46 16.80 17.65 -21.64
CA ASP A 46 17.45 18.92 -21.32
C ASP A 46 18.00 18.91 -19.86
N HIS A 47 17.32 18.27 -18.91
CA HIS A 47 17.57 18.44 -17.47
C HIS A 47 17.74 17.12 -16.65
N ARG A 48 17.97 15.95 -17.28
CA ARG A 48 18.09 14.71 -16.53
C ARG A 48 19.27 14.66 -15.57
N GLN A 49 20.39 15.32 -15.92
CA GLN A 49 21.62 15.32 -15.10
C GLN A 49 21.47 16.19 -13.86
N GLU A 50 20.75 17.32 -13.97
CA GLU A 50 20.39 18.17 -12.85
C GLU A 50 19.34 17.50 -11.94
N LEU A 51 18.41 16.75 -12.53
CA LEU A 51 17.39 16.03 -11.78
C LEU A 51 17.93 14.77 -11.09
N PHE A 52 18.84 14.06 -11.75
CA PHE A 52 19.43 12.82 -11.31
C PHE A 52 20.97 12.85 -11.34
N PRO A 53 21.60 13.74 -10.55
CA PRO A 53 23.04 13.87 -10.54
C PRO A 53 23.70 12.57 -10.05
N ASP A 54 24.94 12.33 -10.48
CA ASP A 54 25.69 11.12 -10.16
C ASP A 54 25.85 10.89 -8.65
N GLU A 55 25.98 11.96 -7.87
CA GLU A 55 26.12 11.95 -6.41
C GLU A 55 24.91 11.32 -5.71
N LEU A 56 23.74 11.38 -6.34
CA LEU A 56 22.52 10.76 -5.84
C LEU A 56 22.64 9.21 -5.73
N PHE A 57 23.56 8.61 -6.49
CA PHE A 57 23.67 7.16 -6.65
C PHE A 57 25.02 6.57 -6.22
N VAL A 58 25.96 7.37 -5.74
CA VAL A 58 27.34 6.98 -5.42
C VAL A 58 27.39 5.82 -4.42
N ASP A 59 26.53 5.83 -3.39
CA ASP A 59 26.45 4.80 -2.36
C ASP A 59 26.01 3.42 -2.90
N LEU A 60 25.38 3.37 -4.06
CA LEU A 60 25.01 2.13 -4.73
C LEU A 60 26.23 1.40 -5.33
N PHE A 61 27.38 2.07 -5.41
CA PHE A 61 28.59 1.60 -6.05
C PHE A 61 29.81 1.75 -5.11
N PRO A 62 29.85 1.03 -3.99
CA PRO A 62 30.92 1.17 -2.99
C PRO A 62 32.29 0.70 -3.51
N SER A 63 32.34 0.01 -4.66
CA SER A 63 33.58 -0.43 -5.30
C SER A 63 33.93 0.49 -6.46
N GLY A 64 35.13 1.06 -6.46
CA GLY A 64 35.71 1.77 -7.62
C GLY A 64 36.34 0.84 -8.67
N ARG A 65 36.08 -0.48 -8.60
CA ARG A 65 36.70 -1.50 -9.47
C ARG A 65 35.61 -2.27 -10.23
N GLY A 66 35.95 -2.74 -11.41
CA GLY A 66 35.09 -3.56 -12.25
C GLY A 66 34.59 -2.83 -13.48
N ARG A 67 33.73 -3.48 -14.26
CA ARG A 67 33.11 -2.88 -15.45
C ARG A 67 32.17 -1.74 -15.02
N PRO A 68 32.24 -0.55 -15.66
CA PRO A 68 31.27 0.51 -15.40
C PRO A 68 29.83 0.04 -15.64
N SER A 69 28.93 0.46 -14.76
CA SER A 69 27.48 0.25 -14.95
C SER A 69 26.95 1.12 -16.09
N VAL A 70 25.70 0.89 -16.48
CA VAL A 70 24.95 1.90 -17.25
C VAL A 70 24.87 3.19 -16.41
N PRO A 71 25.03 4.38 -17.00
CA PRO A 71 24.96 5.64 -16.26
C PRO A 71 23.71 5.79 -15.41
N SER A 72 23.87 6.35 -14.22
CA SER A 72 22.81 6.43 -13.21
C SER A 72 21.63 7.29 -13.67
N ASP A 73 21.91 8.41 -14.30
CA ASP A 73 20.92 9.33 -14.89
C ASP A 73 20.10 8.67 -16.00
N VAL A 74 20.74 7.85 -16.84
CA VAL A 74 20.04 7.07 -17.89
C VAL A 74 19.07 6.06 -17.25
N ILE A 75 19.53 5.32 -16.24
CA ILE A 75 18.66 4.35 -15.56
C ILE A 75 17.48 5.02 -14.85
N ALA A 76 17.71 6.13 -14.15
CA ALA A 76 16.65 6.88 -13.49
C ALA A 76 15.64 7.40 -14.51
N THR A 77 16.10 7.96 -15.63
CA THR A 77 15.27 8.39 -16.76
C THR A 77 14.41 7.23 -17.30
N VAL A 78 15.02 6.08 -17.59
CA VAL A 78 14.29 4.90 -18.08
C VAL A 78 13.25 4.42 -17.05
N MET A 79 13.58 4.41 -15.75
CA MET A 79 12.63 4.01 -14.71
C MET A 79 11.44 4.95 -14.59
N VAL A 80 11.66 6.27 -14.73
CA VAL A 80 10.58 7.28 -14.74
C VAL A 80 9.69 7.11 -15.96
N LEU A 81 10.26 7.01 -17.16
CA LEU A 81 9.50 6.80 -18.39
C LEU A 81 8.75 5.46 -18.37
N GLN A 82 9.39 4.39 -17.89
CA GLN A 82 8.76 3.09 -17.70
C GLN A 82 7.54 3.19 -16.77
N ALA A 83 7.69 3.86 -15.63
CA ALA A 83 6.61 4.07 -14.67
C ALA A 83 5.50 4.95 -15.26
N LEU A 84 5.84 5.95 -16.06
CA LEU A 84 4.90 6.84 -16.72
C LEU A 84 4.02 6.11 -17.74
N GLU A 85 4.64 5.24 -18.54
CA GLU A 85 3.96 4.51 -19.61
C GLU A 85 3.39 3.15 -19.18
N GLY A 86 3.77 2.65 -18.01
CA GLY A 86 3.31 1.35 -17.52
C GLY A 86 3.97 0.16 -18.23
N LEU A 87 5.19 0.31 -18.73
CA LEU A 87 5.88 -0.73 -19.49
C LEU A 87 6.48 -1.82 -18.60
N SER A 88 6.58 -3.04 -19.11
CA SER A 88 7.40 -4.09 -18.50
C SER A 88 8.89 -3.77 -18.66
N ASP A 89 9.79 -4.47 -17.95
CA ASP A 89 11.24 -4.29 -18.10
C ASP A 89 11.70 -4.58 -19.53
N ARG A 90 11.13 -5.59 -20.16
CA ARG A 90 11.44 -5.95 -21.54
C ARG A 90 10.96 -4.88 -22.53
N ASP A 91 9.75 -4.36 -22.31
CA ASP A 91 9.20 -3.31 -23.17
C ASP A 91 9.93 -1.98 -22.97
N ALA A 92 10.37 -1.66 -21.75
CA ALA A 92 11.19 -0.48 -21.46
C ALA A 92 12.57 -0.57 -22.13
N ALA A 93 13.24 -1.73 -22.04
CA ALA A 93 14.52 -1.95 -22.75
C ALA A 93 14.34 -1.88 -24.26
N ARG A 94 13.23 -2.41 -24.81
CA ARG A 94 12.89 -2.29 -26.23
C ARG A 94 12.61 -0.82 -26.59
N ALA A 95 11.82 -0.10 -25.79
CA ALA A 95 11.52 1.32 -26.04
C ALA A 95 12.78 2.17 -26.07
N LEU A 96 13.74 1.91 -25.18
CA LEU A 96 15.04 2.59 -25.16
C LEU A 96 15.82 2.36 -26.47
N ARG A 97 15.79 1.15 -27.00
CA ARG A 97 16.46 0.79 -28.26
C ARG A 97 15.77 1.39 -29.49
N ASP A 98 14.43 1.29 -29.56
CA ASP A 98 13.67 1.48 -30.78
C ASP A 98 13.03 2.87 -30.91
N ARG A 99 12.88 3.64 -29.78
CA ARG A 99 12.17 4.93 -29.79
C ARG A 99 13.11 6.12 -29.73
N ILE A 100 13.00 6.99 -30.71
CA ILE A 100 13.80 8.23 -30.79
C ILE A 100 13.58 9.10 -29.53
N SER A 101 12.33 9.30 -29.08
CA SER A 101 12.05 10.12 -27.91
C SER A 101 12.72 9.61 -26.61
N TRP A 102 12.85 8.29 -26.44
CA TRP A 102 13.55 7.70 -25.31
C TRP A 102 15.07 7.85 -25.43
N LYS A 103 15.63 7.70 -26.65
CA LYS A 103 17.05 7.96 -26.89
C LYS A 103 17.41 9.42 -26.63
N VAL A 104 16.57 10.35 -27.09
CA VAL A 104 16.70 11.79 -26.84
C VAL A 104 16.65 12.07 -25.34
N ALA A 105 15.64 11.56 -24.63
CA ALA A 105 15.48 11.76 -23.19
C ALA A 105 16.67 11.22 -22.37
N CYS A 106 17.26 10.10 -22.80
CA CYS A 106 18.39 9.46 -22.15
C CYS A 106 19.77 9.98 -22.62
N GLY A 107 19.80 10.86 -23.64
CA GLY A 107 21.05 11.37 -24.22
C GLY A 107 21.92 10.27 -24.82
N LEU A 108 21.32 9.34 -25.54
CA LEU A 108 22.00 8.24 -26.23
C LEU A 108 22.25 8.56 -27.69
N SER A 109 23.14 7.79 -28.31
CA SER A 109 23.31 7.76 -29.78
C SER A 109 22.11 7.08 -30.43
N LEU A 110 21.81 7.42 -31.70
CA LEU A 110 20.73 6.80 -32.47
C LEU A 110 20.94 5.29 -32.69
N ASP A 111 22.18 4.85 -32.80
CA ASP A 111 22.57 3.45 -32.97
C ASP A 111 22.81 2.69 -31.66
N ASP A 112 22.68 3.37 -30.50
CA ASP A 112 22.82 2.73 -29.20
C ASP A 112 21.80 1.60 -29.02
N GLU A 113 22.28 0.39 -28.74
CA GLU A 113 21.45 -0.80 -28.55
C GLU A 113 20.74 -0.84 -27.18
N GLY A 114 21.05 0.11 -26.29
CA GLY A 114 20.55 0.16 -24.94
C GLY A 114 21.18 -0.92 -24.05
N PHE A 115 20.37 -1.51 -23.19
CA PHE A 115 20.81 -2.53 -22.25
C PHE A 115 19.79 -3.66 -22.12
N HIS A 116 20.26 -4.80 -21.61
CA HIS A 116 19.39 -5.94 -21.34
C HIS A 116 18.41 -5.62 -20.19
N HIS A 117 17.15 -6.04 -20.30
CA HIS A 117 16.10 -5.73 -19.32
C HIS A 117 16.42 -6.11 -17.87
N SER A 118 17.29 -7.12 -17.64
CA SER A 118 17.74 -7.51 -16.30
C SER A 118 18.49 -6.41 -15.54
N VAL A 119 19.08 -5.44 -16.25
CA VAL A 119 19.72 -4.28 -15.65
C VAL A 119 18.75 -3.53 -14.74
N LEU A 120 17.49 -3.32 -15.17
CA LEU A 120 16.46 -2.69 -14.35
C LEU A 120 16.14 -3.49 -13.08
N THR A 121 16.15 -4.83 -13.17
CA THR A 121 15.95 -5.70 -12.01
C THR A 121 17.09 -5.56 -11.00
N TYR A 122 18.35 -5.53 -11.46
CA TYR A 122 19.52 -5.34 -10.61
C TYR A 122 19.52 -3.96 -9.94
N TRP A 123 19.20 -2.92 -10.68
CA TRP A 123 19.12 -1.56 -10.14
C TRP A 123 18.05 -1.43 -9.06
N ARG A 124 16.85 -1.99 -9.28
CA ARG A 124 15.80 -2.01 -8.23
C ARG A 124 16.21 -2.81 -6.99
N ALA A 125 16.98 -3.89 -7.17
CA ALA A 125 17.50 -4.63 -6.03
C ALA A 125 18.47 -3.77 -5.21
N ARG A 126 19.40 -3.07 -5.86
CA ARG A 126 20.34 -2.13 -5.21
C ARG A 126 19.60 -0.98 -4.51
N LEU A 127 18.67 -0.33 -5.20
CA LEU A 127 17.85 0.75 -4.60
C LEU A 127 17.15 0.27 -3.34
N ARG A 128 16.49 -0.89 -3.38
CA ARG A 128 15.74 -1.44 -2.24
C ARG A 128 16.62 -1.74 -1.03
N THR A 129 17.85 -2.19 -1.24
CA THR A 129 18.79 -2.54 -0.16
C THR A 129 19.62 -1.37 0.32
N SER A 130 19.53 -0.20 -0.31
CA SER A 130 20.23 1.01 0.10
C SER A 130 19.49 1.73 1.23
N GLU A 131 20.19 2.66 1.89
CA GLU A 131 19.61 3.53 2.92
C GLU A 131 18.52 4.48 2.38
N ARG A 132 18.55 4.78 1.07
CA ARG A 132 17.59 5.68 0.41
C ARG A 132 16.92 4.98 -0.79
N PRO A 133 16.02 4.02 -0.57
CA PRO A 133 15.40 3.25 -1.64
C PRO A 133 14.54 4.10 -2.58
N GLU A 134 13.93 5.18 -2.09
CA GLU A 134 13.01 6.05 -2.83
C GLU A 134 13.66 7.33 -3.40
N ARG A 135 15.00 7.36 -3.50
CA ARG A 135 15.78 8.54 -3.91
C ARG A 135 15.33 9.21 -5.21
N ILE A 136 14.78 8.45 -6.17
CA ILE A 136 14.23 9.03 -7.42
C ILE A 136 12.95 9.82 -7.13
N PHE A 137 12.09 9.33 -6.24
CA PHE A 137 10.94 10.09 -5.77
C PHE A 137 11.38 11.31 -4.95
N ASP A 138 12.37 11.14 -4.06
CA ASP A 138 12.93 12.21 -3.25
C ASP A 138 13.57 13.30 -4.11
N ALA A 139 14.23 12.95 -5.22
CA ALA A 139 14.78 13.93 -6.17
C ALA A 139 13.66 14.80 -6.79
N VAL A 140 12.57 14.18 -7.24
CA VAL A 140 11.42 14.93 -7.77
C VAL A 140 10.74 15.76 -6.66
N ARG A 141 10.69 15.27 -5.43
CA ARG A 141 10.17 16.03 -4.28
C ARG A 141 11.06 17.23 -3.96
N ALA A 142 12.37 17.08 -4.02
CA ALA A 142 13.31 18.19 -3.85
C ALA A 142 13.10 19.31 -4.90
N VAL A 143 12.72 18.94 -6.14
CA VAL A 143 12.31 19.93 -7.17
C VAL A 143 11.04 20.66 -6.75
N VAL A 144 10.03 19.95 -6.22
CA VAL A 144 8.81 20.57 -5.68
C VAL A 144 9.15 21.60 -4.60
N ASP A 145 10.05 21.24 -3.68
CA ASP A 145 10.47 22.12 -2.59
C ASP A 145 11.27 23.33 -3.12
N ALA A 146 12.21 23.09 -4.03
CA ALA A 146 13.05 24.15 -4.63
C ALA A 146 12.24 25.18 -5.43
N THR A 147 11.21 24.75 -6.16
CA THR A 147 10.32 25.67 -6.90
C THR A 147 9.41 26.50 -6.00
N GLY A 148 9.26 26.15 -4.72
CA GLY A 148 8.34 26.81 -3.81
C GLY A 148 6.86 26.66 -4.20
N VAL A 149 6.51 25.74 -5.11
CA VAL A 149 5.15 25.56 -5.65
C VAL A 149 4.10 25.24 -4.57
N LEU A 150 4.54 24.72 -3.42
CA LEU A 150 3.69 24.42 -2.26
C LEU A 150 3.68 25.53 -1.21
N GLN A 151 4.43 26.62 -1.40
CA GLN A 151 4.42 27.73 -0.43
C GLN A 151 3.01 28.33 -0.30
N GLY A 152 2.56 28.48 0.96
CA GLY A 152 1.22 28.97 1.27
C GLY A 152 0.08 27.98 0.99
N LYS A 153 0.37 26.77 0.49
CA LYS A 153 -0.62 25.74 0.21
C LYS A 153 -0.77 24.78 1.40
N ASN A 154 -1.66 25.15 2.28
CA ASN A 154 -1.88 24.46 3.57
C ASN A 154 -2.99 23.38 3.51
N ARG A 155 -3.21 22.75 2.35
CA ARG A 155 -4.21 21.68 2.20
C ARG A 155 -3.56 20.37 1.78
N ARG A 156 -4.08 19.25 2.35
CA ARG A 156 -3.78 17.90 1.90
C ARG A 156 -5.06 17.09 1.78
N ALA A 157 -5.25 16.51 0.62
CA ALA A 157 -6.35 15.56 0.39
C ALA A 157 -5.80 14.14 0.49
N LEU A 158 -6.32 13.37 1.45
CA LEU A 158 -5.94 11.98 1.69
C LEU A 158 -6.92 11.04 1.02
N ASP A 159 -6.41 10.01 0.38
CA ASP A 159 -7.22 8.92 -0.17
C ASP A 159 -6.41 7.65 -0.30
N SER A 160 -7.12 6.55 -0.56
CA SER A 160 -6.49 5.26 -0.80
C SER A 160 -7.13 4.54 -1.99
N THR A 161 -6.38 3.61 -2.57
CA THR A 161 -6.90 2.74 -3.63
C THR A 161 -6.33 1.35 -3.53
N LEU A 162 -7.17 0.36 -3.81
CA LEU A 162 -6.73 -1.03 -3.88
C LEU A 162 -5.93 -1.27 -5.16
N LEU A 163 -4.82 -1.96 -5.00
CA LEU A 163 -4.00 -2.50 -6.08
C LEU A 163 -4.07 -4.02 -6.03
N ASP A 164 -4.46 -4.63 -7.14
CA ASP A 164 -4.58 -6.08 -7.25
C ASP A 164 -3.20 -6.74 -7.16
N ASP A 165 -3.09 -7.87 -6.50
CA ASP A 165 -1.84 -8.61 -6.36
C ASP A 165 -1.36 -9.26 -7.69
N ALA A 166 -0.16 -9.82 -7.64
CA ALA A 166 0.47 -10.53 -8.76
C ALA A 166 0.34 -12.06 -8.66
N VAL A 167 -0.36 -12.57 -7.65
CA VAL A 167 -0.46 -14.01 -7.35
C VAL A 167 -1.91 -14.48 -7.34
N ALA A 168 -2.10 -15.78 -7.48
CA ALA A 168 -3.42 -16.39 -7.33
C ALA A 168 -3.70 -16.69 -5.84
N THR A 169 -4.95 -16.46 -5.42
CA THR A 169 -5.46 -16.90 -4.12
C THR A 169 -5.37 -18.43 -4.04
N GLN A 170 -4.90 -18.93 -2.91
CA GLN A 170 -4.77 -20.35 -2.64
C GLN A 170 -5.84 -20.84 -1.64
N ASP A 171 -6.39 -22.03 -1.89
CA ASP A 171 -7.20 -22.75 -0.91
C ASP A 171 -6.33 -23.29 0.24
N THR A 172 -6.96 -23.64 1.37
CA THR A 172 -6.29 -24.10 2.59
C THR A 172 -5.37 -25.30 2.36
N VAL A 173 -5.77 -26.28 1.54
CA VAL A 173 -4.95 -27.46 1.21
C VAL A 173 -3.70 -27.03 0.42
N THR A 174 -3.89 -26.20 -0.59
CA THR A 174 -2.77 -25.68 -1.41
C THR A 174 -1.79 -24.88 -0.55
N GLN A 175 -2.27 -24.06 0.38
CA GLN A 175 -1.44 -23.29 1.30
C GLN A 175 -0.62 -24.20 2.22
N LEU A 176 -1.28 -25.19 2.87
CA LEU A 176 -0.61 -26.14 3.75
C LEU A 176 0.47 -26.93 3.02
N VAL A 177 0.16 -27.54 1.88
CA VAL A 177 1.13 -28.29 1.08
C VAL A 177 2.30 -27.40 0.66
N SER A 178 2.03 -26.18 0.20
CA SER A 178 3.07 -25.24 -0.25
C SER A 178 3.98 -24.77 0.89
N ALA A 179 3.40 -24.48 2.07
CA ALA A 179 4.16 -24.05 3.25
C ALA A 179 5.03 -25.19 3.80
N ILE A 180 4.50 -26.42 3.90
CA ILE A 180 5.27 -27.61 4.33
C ILE A 180 6.43 -27.86 3.36
N ARG A 181 6.18 -27.84 2.05
CA ARG A 181 7.23 -27.99 1.03
C ARG A 181 8.31 -26.92 1.14
N ARG A 182 7.93 -25.67 1.42
CA ARG A 182 8.88 -24.58 1.60
C ARG A 182 9.81 -24.83 2.78
N VAL A 183 9.27 -25.20 3.94
CA VAL A 183 10.05 -25.51 5.14
C VAL A 183 10.99 -26.72 4.89
N ARG A 184 10.48 -27.81 4.32
CA ARG A 184 11.27 -29.01 3.99
C ARG A 184 12.44 -28.71 3.07
N ARG A 185 12.29 -27.81 2.10
CA ARG A 185 13.35 -27.42 1.15
C ARG A 185 14.37 -26.47 1.76
N MET A 186 13.94 -25.57 2.67
CA MET A 186 14.81 -24.52 3.20
C MET A 186 15.62 -24.95 4.42
N ILE A 187 15.14 -25.94 5.18
CA ILE A 187 15.73 -26.32 6.45
C ILE A 187 16.36 -27.72 6.33
N PRO A 188 17.69 -27.85 6.46
CA PRO A 188 18.34 -29.15 6.49
C PRO A 188 17.73 -30.04 7.59
N GLY A 189 17.49 -31.29 7.29
CA GLY A 189 16.86 -32.23 8.24
C GLY A 189 15.32 -32.21 8.24
N ALA A 190 14.67 -31.14 7.85
CA ALA A 190 13.20 -31.08 7.75
C ALA A 190 12.63 -32.09 6.72
N ALA A 191 13.43 -32.48 5.72
CA ALA A 191 13.03 -33.49 4.74
C ALA A 191 12.87 -34.90 5.33
N GLN A 192 13.58 -35.21 6.43
CA GLN A 192 13.52 -36.51 7.12
C GLN A 192 12.35 -36.61 8.10
N ALA A 193 11.61 -35.55 8.39
CA ALA A 193 10.46 -35.60 9.26
C ALA A 193 9.42 -36.63 8.76
N PRO A 194 8.88 -37.52 9.63
CA PRO A 194 7.97 -38.59 9.23
C PRO A 194 6.55 -38.04 9.00
N LEU A 195 6.37 -37.35 7.88
CA LEU A 195 5.09 -36.79 7.46
C LEU A 195 4.33 -37.82 6.63
N VAL A 196 3.00 -37.91 6.83
CA VAL A 196 2.19 -38.99 6.27
C VAL A 196 0.99 -38.53 5.45
N ALA A 197 0.61 -37.25 5.53
CA ALA A 197 -0.60 -36.75 4.88
C ALA A 197 -0.50 -36.68 3.36
N HIS A 198 0.71 -36.48 2.84
CA HIS A 198 0.96 -36.29 1.41
C HIS A 198 2.42 -36.58 1.06
N ASP A 199 2.66 -37.04 -0.17
CA ASP A 199 4.01 -37.06 -0.72
C ASP A 199 4.43 -35.62 -1.14
N TYR A 200 5.20 -34.98 -0.27
CA TYR A 200 5.63 -33.60 -0.49
C TYR A 200 6.73 -33.44 -1.56
N GLU A 201 7.31 -34.52 -2.04
CA GLU A 201 8.29 -34.53 -3.16
C GLU A 201 7.58 -34.72 -4.51
N ALA A 202 6.46 -35.44 -4.52
CA ALA A 202 5.67 -35.66 -5.74
C ALA A 202 4.76 -34.47 -6.05
N GLY A 203 4.28 -34.42 -7.25
CA GLY A 203 3.41 -33.49 -7.94
C GLY A 203 2.39 -32.62 -7.21
N PRO A 204 1.42 -32.00 -7.90
CA PRO A 204 0.85 -30.72 -7.45
C PRO A 204 -0.15 -30.80 -6.30
N LYS A 205 -1.16 -31.66 -6.34
CA LYS A 205 -2.21 -31.74 -5.32
C LYS A 205 -2.40 -33.17 -4.82
N PRO A 206 -2.78 -33.36 -3.55
CA PRO A 206 -3.21 -34.67 -3.05
C PRO A 206 -4.34 -35.24 -3.89
N LEU A 207 -4.30 -36.56 -4.15
CA LEU A 207 -5.33 -37.29 -4.88
C LEU A 207 -6.42 -37.74 -3.92
N ILE A 208 -7.53 -37.03 -3.89
CA ILE A 208 -8.73 -37.37 -3.12
C ILE A 208 -9.99 -37.15 -3.96
N ALA A 209 -11.11 -37.62 -3.48
CA ALA A 209 -12.42 -37.24 -4.02
C ALA A 209 -12.75 -35.80 -3.58
N TRP A 210 -12.45 -34.83 -4.46
CA TRP A 210 -12.58 -33.40 -4.13
C TRP A 210 -14.02 -32.94 -3.87
N ASP A 211 -15.00 -33.66 -4.34
CA ASP A 211 -16.43 -33.40 -4.12
C ASP A 211 -16.93 -34.02 -2.83
N ASP A 212 -16.12 -34.86 -2.14
CA ASP A 212 -16.46 -35.45 -0.84
C ASP A 212 -15.96 -34.54 0.30
N PRO A 213 -16.87 -33.93 1.10
CA PRO A 213 -16.51 -33.11 2.23
C PRO A 213 -15.73 -33.84 3.32
N VAL A 214 -16.02 -35.15 3.50
CA VAL A 214 -15.37 -35.98 4.53
C VAL A 214 -13.92 -36.25 4.14
N ALA A 215 -13.68 -36.67 2.91
CA ALA A 215 -12.32 -36.87 2.41
C ALA A 215 -11.49 -35.58 2.47
N LYS A 216 -12.09 -34.44 2.16
CA LYS A 216 -11.45 -33.13 2.26
C LYS A 216 -11.10 -32.75 3.70
N GLN A 217 -12.01 -33.00 4.65
CA GLN A 217 -11.78 -32.73 6.07
C GLN A 217 -10.68 -33.64 6.64
N GLN A 218 -10.67 -34.94 6.30
CA GLN A 218 -9.63 -35.88 6.70
C GLN A 218 -8.25 -35.44 6.19
N LEU A 219 -8.17 -35.02 4.92
CA LEU A 219 -6.92 -34.51 4.36
C LEU A 219 -6.44 -33.25 5.08
N VAL A 220 -7.31 -32.27 5.33
CA VAL A 220 -6.94 -31.04 6.04
C VAL A 220 -6.44 -31.37 7.44
N SER A 221 -7.14 -32.25 8.18
CA SER A 221 -6.72 -32.69 9.51
C SER A 221 -5.33 -33.34 9.48
N ALA A 222 -5.08 -34.23 8.51
CA ALA A 222 -3.78 -34.88 8.35
C ALA A 222 -2.66 -33.88 7.99
N LEU A 223 -2.92 -32.93 7.09
CA LEU A 223 -1.95 -31.89 6.71
C LEU A 223 -1.61 -30.94 7.87
N VAL A 224 -2.59 -30.57 8.70
CA VAL A 224 -2.36 -29.78 9.92
C VAL A 224 -1.55 -30.59 10.93
N GLY A 225 -1.84 -31.88 11.09
CA GLY A 225 -1.03 -32.78 11.90
C GLY A 225 0.44 -32.87 11.45
N ASP A 226 0.68 -32.97 10.15
CA ASP A 226 2.02 -32.94 9.58
C ASP A 226 2.71 -31.59 9.79
N ALA A 227 1.99 -30.48 9.65
CA ALA A 227 2.52 -29.15 9.91
C ALA A 227 2.98 -28.99 11.36
N HIS A 228 2.16 -29.44 12.33
CA HIS A 228 2.51 -29.39 13.75
C HIS A 228 3.71 -30.27 14.08
N LYS A 229 3.78 -31.52 13.56
CA LYS A 229 4.95 -32.39 13.73
C LYS A 229 6.22 -31.75 13.19
N LEU A 230 6.13 -31.12 12.01
CA LEU A 230 7.26 -30.45 11.39
C LEU A 230 7.73 -29.26 12.22
N ILE A 231 6.81 -28.42 12.71
CA ILE A 231 7.14 -27.27 13.57
C ILE A 231 7.81 -27.73 14.85
N GLN A 232 7.26 -28.74 15.55
CA GLN A 232 7.83 -29.28 16.78
C GLN A 232 9.24 -29.86 16.56
N ALA A 233 9.46 -30.53 15.43
CA ALA A 233 10.78 -31.06 15.10
C ALA A 233 11.85 -29.98 14.82
N LEU A 234 11.44 -28.72 14.59
CA LEU A 234 12.29 -27.60 14.21
C LEU A 234 12.42 -26.52 15.31
N GLU A 235 12.04 -26.82 16.55
CA GLU A 235 12.26 -25.96 17.73
C GLU A 235 13.77 -25.91 18.07
N SER A 236 14.59 -25.42 17.13
CA SER A 236 16.03 -25.23 17.29
C SER A 236 16.37 -23.74 17.26
N PRO A 237 17.26 -23.26 18.16
CA PRO A 237 17.65 -21.86 18.23
C PRO A 237 18.54 -21.37 17.07
N GLU A 238 18.92 -22.23 16.12
CA GLU A 238 19.91 -21.91 15.07
C GLU A 238 19.30 -21.66 13.68
N LEU A 239 18.02 -21.33 13.58
CA LEU A 239 17.38 -21.00 12.29
C LEU A 239 17.76 -19.60 11.80
N THR A 240 18.09 -19.47 10.52
CA THR A 240 18.26 -18.16 9.88
C THR A 240 16.92 -17.39 9.86
N VAL A 241 16.98 -16.08 9.62
CA VAL A 241 15.78 -15.23 9.54
C VAL A 241 14.80 -15.76 8.49
N GLU A 242 15.28 -16.13 7.30
CA GLU A 242 14.45 -16.67 6.23
C GLU A 242 13.83 -18.03 6.59
N GLN A 243 14.54 -18.85 7.36
CA GLN A 243 14.02 -20.12 7.86
C GLN A 243 12.96 -19.91 8.93
N GLN A 244 13.19 -18.97 9.84
CA GLN A 244 12.19 -18.56 10.85
C GLN A 244 10.91 -18.02 10.20
N GLU A 245 11.05 -17.19 9.18
CA GLU A 245 9.91 -16.70 8.39
C GLU A 245 9.13 -17.85 7.73
N ALA A 246 9.83 -18.86 7.19
CA ALA A 246 9.19 -20.01 6.55
C ALA A 246 8.41 -20.86 7.57
N VAL A 247 8.97 -21.09 8.77
CA VAL A 247 8.29 -21.81 9.87
C VAL A 247 7.14 -20.98 10.41
N GLY A 248 7.30 -19.68 10.61
CA GLY A 248 6.24 -18.77 11.05
C GLY A 248 5.08 -18.74 10.06
N LEU A 249 5.36 -18.72 8.75
CA LEU A 249 4.32 -18.81 7.73
C LEU A 249 3.59 -20.17 7.78
N LEU A 250 4.30 -21.28 8.00
CA LEU A 250 3.67 -22.59 8.16
C LEU A 250 2.76 -22.62 9.37
N ALA A 251 3.20 -22.12 10.52
CA ALA A 251 2.39 -22.04 11.74
C ALA A 251 1.12 -21.20 11.53
N LEU A 252 1.26 -20.05 10.86
CA LEU A 252 0.13 -19.18 10.54
C LEU A 252 -0.88 -19.87 9.62
N VAL A 253 -0.44 -20.50 8.54
CA VAL A 253 -1.30 -21.22 7.59
C VAL A 253 -1.98 -22.43 8.24
N ALA A 254 -1.27 -23.13 9.14
CA ALA A 254 -1.83 -24.27 9.86
C ALA A 254 -2.92 -23.88 10.87
N GLY A 255 -3.00 -22.61 11.28
CA GLY A 255 -3.97 -22.12 12.26
C GLY A 255 -5.08 -21.22 11.71
N GLN A 256 -4.88 -20.58 10.53
CA GLN A 256 -5.77 -19.48 10.10
C GLN A 256 -7.17 -19.93 9.64
N ASP A 257 -7.29 -21.10 9.01
CA ASP A 257 -8.51 -21.57 8.36
C ASP A 257 -9.05 -22.87 8.98
N VAL A 258 -8.57 -23.23 10.17
CA VAL A 258 -8.93 -24.47 10.83
C VAL A 258 -9.36 -24.25 12.27
N GLU A 259 -10.21 -25.13 12.76
CA GLU A 259 -10.66 -25.20 14.15
C GLU A 259 -10.65 -26.65 14.63
N PRO A 260 -10.60 -26.90 15.95
CA PRO A 260 -10.65 -28.28 16.48
C PRO A 260 -11.86 -29.05 15.95
N GLY A 261 -11.62 -30.30 15.54
CA GLY A 261 -12.67 -31.24 15.14
C GLY A 261 -13.38 -31.86 16.33
N GLU A 262 -14.32 -32.77 16.06
CA GLU A 262 -15.11 -33.45 17.12
C GLU A 262 -14.26 -34.44 17.95
N ALA A 263 -13.28 -35.09 17.32
CA ALA A 263 -12.38 -36.00 18.02
C ALA A 263 -11.10 -35.25 18.42
N GLU A 264 -10.53 -35.59 19.57
CA GLU A 264 -9.29 -35.06 20.08
C GLU A 264 -8.14 -35.24 19.05
N GLY A 265 -7.38 -34.17 18.79
CA GLY A 265 -6.28 -34.17 17.82
C GLY A 265 -6.72 -34.09 16.35
N THR A 266 -8.02 -33.95 16.07
CA THR A 266 -8.52 -33.73 14.70
C THR A 266 -8.80 -32.25 14.43
N TRP A 267 -8.78 -31.87 13.15
CA TRP A 267 -8.99 -30.49 12.68
C TRP A 267 -10.03 -30.47 11.58
N ARG A 268 -10.82 -29.40 11.53
CA ARG A 268 -11.76 -29.12 10.43
C ARG A 268 -11.55 -27.73 9.87
N ILE A 269 -12.03 -27.49 8.66
CA ILE A 269 -12.02 -26.14 8.07
C ILE A 269 -12.97 -25.26 8.90
N ALA A 270 -12.49 -24.09 9.30
CA ALA A 270 -13.26 -23.13 10.08
C ALA A 270 -14.45 -22.59 9.28
N GLU A 271 -15.59 -22.38 9.94
CA GLU A 271 -16.77 -21.78 9.31
C GLU A 271 -16.56 -20.31 8.93
N ARG A 272 -15.64 -19.63 9.59
CA ARG A 272 -15.34 -18.21 9.37
C ARG A 272 -13.93 -18.03 8.87
N VAL A 273 -13.76 -17.10 7.93
CA VAL A 273 -12.45 -16.67 7.43
C VAL A 273 -11.75 -15.85 8.52
N ALA A 274 -10.48 -16.17 8.78
CA ALA A 274 -9.66 -15.38 9.70
C ALA A 274 -9.57 -13.91 9.27
N PRO A 275 -9.65 -12.93 10.21
CA PRO A 275 -9.67 -11.50 9.86
C PRO A 275 -8.44 -11.02 9.06
N ASP A 276 -7.28 -11.62 9.30
CA ASP A 276 -6.02 -11.29 8.65
C ASP A 276 -5.45 -12.47 7.85
N ARG A 277 -6.34 -13.17 7.16
CA ARG A 277 -5.98 -14.37 6.40
C ARG A 277 -4.93 -14.09 5.34
N VAL A 278 -3.83 -14.85 5.36
CA VAL A 278 -2.88 -14.94 4.25
C VAL A 278 -3.58 -15.61 3.07
N ILE A 279 -3.60 -14.97 1.93
CA ILE A 279 -4.31 -15.47 0.74
C ILE A 279 -3.43 -16.35 -0.15
N SER A 280 -2.11 -16.22 -0.03
CA SER A 280 -1.14 -16.99 -0.79
C SER A 280 0.19 -17.10 -0.05
N THR A 281 0.75 -18.30 0.00
CA THR A 281 2.10 -18.55 0.53
C THR A 281 3.21 -18.00 -0.38
N VAL A 282 2.87 -17.63 -1.62
CA VAL A 282 3.79 -17.04 -2.60
C VAL A 282 4.00 -15.56 -2.36
N ASP A 283 2.98 -14.88 -1.84
CA ASP A 283 3.00 -13.48 -1.40
C ASP A 283 2.27 -13.34 -0.07
N PRO A 284 2.93 -13.62 1.05
CA PRO A 284 2.31 -13.64 2.37
C PRO A 284 1.87 -12.27 2.89
N GLU A 285 2.26 -11.18 2.25
CA GLU A 285 1.89 -9.83 2.64
C GLU A 285 0.63 -9.32 1.92
N ALA A 286 0.25 -9.95 0.81
CA ALA A 286 -1.02 -9.65 0.15
C ALA A 286 -2.21 -10.08 1.03
N ARG A 287 -3.27 -9.27 1.06
CA ARG A 287 -4.45 -9.50 1.88
C ARG A 287 -5.74 -9.36 1.09
N HIS A 288 -6.75 -10.00 1.63
CA HIS A 288 -8.13 -9.92 1.15
C HIS A 288 -8.82 -8.69 1.74
N MET A 289 -9.52 -7.94 0.92
CA MET A 289 -10.35 -6.83 1.36
C MET A 289 -11.72 -6.85 0.70
N HIS A 290 -12.77 -6.70 1.51
CA HIS A 290 -14.12 -6.46 1.03
C HIS A 290 -14.35 -4.97 0.77
N LYS A 291 -14.63 -4.60 -0.49
CA LYS A 291 -15.12 -3.27 -0.84
C LYS A 291 -16.62 -3.14 -0.56
N SER A 292 -17.35 -4.24 -0.72
CA SER A 292 -18.78 -4.39 -0.38
C SER A 292 -19.04 -5.85 -0.06
N ARG A 293 -20.28 -6.20 0.34
CA ARG A 293 -20.67 -7.61 0.59
C ARG A 293 -20.47 -8.53 -0.62
N SER A 294 -20.53 -8.00 -1.83
CA SER A 294 -20.42 -8.76 -3.09
C SER A 294 -19.16 -8.45 -3.89
N SER A 295 -18.32 -7.52 -3.44
CA SER A 295 -17.11 -7.11 -4.16
C SER A 295 -15.91 -7.16 -3.23
N TYR A 296 -14.94 -7.99 -3.58
CA TYR A 296 -13.68 -8.13 -2.87
C TYR A 296 -12.50 -8.00 -3.84
N ARG A 297 -11.34 -7.69 -3.30
CA ARG A 297 -10.07 -7.65 -4.02
C ARG A 297 -8.96 -8.17 -3.13
N ASP A 298 -7.99 -8.80 -3.76
CA ASP A 298 -6.79 -9.32 -3.13
C ASP A 298 -5.60 -8.46 -3.53
N GLY A 299 -4.73 -8.16 -2.57
CA GLY A 299 -3.51 -7.44 -2.85
C GLY A 299 -3.10 -6.43 -1.79
N TYR A 300 -2.95 -5.18 -2.22
CA TYR A 300 -2.39 -4.07 -1.45
C TYR A 300 -3.28 -2.84 -1.52
N LYS A 301 -3.00 -1.89 -0.64
CA LYS A 301 -3.64 -0.58 -0.65
C LYS A 301 -2.59 0.52 -0.75
N ALA A 302 -2.68 1.33 -1.80
CA ALA A 302 -1.88 2.52 -1.95
C ALA A 302 -2.59 3.70 -1.29
N HIS A 303 -1.91 4.38 -0.39
CA HIS A 303 -2.35 5.61 0.26
C HIS A 303 -1.59 6.79 -0.32
N VAL A 304 -2.26 7.90 -0.52
CA VAL A 304 -1.64 9.13 -1.06
C VAL A 304 -2.12 10.36 -0.30
N ALA A 305 -1.20 11.30 -0.11
CA ALA A 305 -1.48 12.67 0.28
C ALA A 305 -1.24 13.57 -0.95
N VAL A 306 -2.21 14.40 -1.29
CA VAL A 306 -2.18 15.24 -2.50
C VAL A 306 -2.43 16.69 -2.12
N GLU A 307 -1.61 17.61 -2.62
CA GLU A 307 -1.95 19.03 -2.60
C GLU A 307 -3.02 19.31 -3.68
N PRO A 308 -4.24 19.75 -3.28
CA PRO A 308 -5.38 19.70 -4.20
C PRO A 308 -5.41 20.81 -5.27
N GLU A 309 -4.64 21.87 -5.16
CA GLU A 309 -4.62 22.96 -6.17
C GLU A 309 -3.65 22.61 -7.32
N THR A 310 -2.49 22.06 -6.99
CA THR A 310 -1.48 21.64 -7.98
C THR A 310 -1.70 20.22 -8.49
N GLY A 311 -2.29 19.35 -7.67
CA GLY A 311 -2.41 17.91 -7.93
C GLY A 311 -1.11 17.14 -7.71
N LEU A 312 -0.13 17.75 -7.05
CA LEU A 312 1.12 17.09 -6.65
C LEU A 312 0.87 16.14 -5.48
N VAL A 313 1.41 14.94 -5.58
CA VAL A 313 1.40 13.94 -4.52
C VAL A 313 2.58 14.22 -3.59
N THR A 314 2.29 14.64 -2.34
CA THR A 314 3.31 15.02 -1.36
C THR A 314 3.88 13.81 -0.63
N ALA A 315 3.07 12.77 -0.43
CA ALA A 315 3.50 11.51 0.17
C ALA A 315 2.69 10.32 -0.36
N CYS A 316 3.30 9.14 -0.34
CA CYS A 316 2.62 7.88 -0.69
C CYS A 316 3.14 6.72 0.15
N SER A 317 2.27 5.77 0.48
CA SER A 317 2.64 4.53 1.16
C SER A 317 1.81 3.37 0.67
N LEU A 318 2.38 2.16 0.77
CA LEU A 318 1.72 0.92 0.44
C LEU A 318 1.54 0.06 1.69
N THR A 319 0.35 -0.47 1.87
CA THR A 319 0.03 -1.40 2.95
C THR A 319 -0.64 -2.66 2.40
N PRO A 320 -0.72 -3.75 3.18
CA PRO A 320 -1.66 -4.83 2.88
C PRO A 320 -3.09 -4.29 2.68
N ALA A 321 -3.89 -4.93 1.82
CA ALA A 321 -5.19 -4.40 1.40
C ALA A 321 -6.18 -4.17 2.56
N ASN A 322 -6.11 -4.97 3.63
CA ASN A 322 -6.98 -4.89 4.79
C ASN A 322 -6.57 -3.84 5.84
N ALA A 323 -5.44 -3.15 5.64
CA ALA A 323 -5.01 -2.09 6.56
C ALA A 323 -6.04 -0.94 6.61
N ALA A 324 -6.21 -0.36 7.80
CA ALA A 324 -7.12 0.76 8.00
C ALA A 324 -6.58 2.05 7.35
N ASP A 325 -7.45 2.81 6.69
CA ASP A 325 -7.06 4.03 5.98
C ASP A 325 -6.62 5.15 6.91
N GLY A 326 -7.27 5.28 8.06
CA GLY A 326 -7.05 6.38 9.00
C GLY A 326 -5.61 6.49 9.51
N PRO A 327 -5.06 5.45 10.16
CA PRO A 327 -3.68 5.46 10.65
C PRO A 327 -2.65 5.70 9.54
N ALA A 328 -2.83 5.05 8.37
CA ALA A 328 -1.95 5.24 7.22
C ALA A 328 -1.99 6.69 6.71
N GLY A 329 -3.18 7.29 6.64
CA GLY A 329 -3.34 8.69 6.23
C GLY A 329 -2.69 9.68 7.19
N VAL A 330 -2.81 9.46 8.50
CA VAL A 330 -2.12 10.30 9.52
C VAL A 330 -0.60 10.20 9.36
N ALA A 331 -0.08 8.98 9.15
CA ALA A 331 1.34 8.77 8.94
C ALA A 331 1.89 9.50 7.70
N LEU A 332 1.10 9.64 6.62
CA LEU A 332 1.53 10.35 5.40
C LEU A 332 1.79 11.85 5.59
N ILE A 333 1.24 12.44 6.62
CA ILE A 333 1.36 13.88 6.90
C ILE A 333 2.05 14.16 8.25
N ALA A 334 2.69 13.14 8.83
CA ALA A 334 3.31 13.25 10.15
C ALA A 334 4.47 14.26 10.18
N ASP A 335 5.19 14.40 9.07
CA ASP A 335 6.34 15.30 8.94
C ASP A 335 5.96 16.68 8.34
N GLU A 336 4.67 16.93 8.10
CA GLU A 336 4.19 18.21 7.58
C GLU A 336 4.04 19.24 8.69
N ASP A 337 4.28 20.51 8.36
CA ASP A 337 4.12 21.61 9.31
C ASP A 337 2.68 21.72 9.85
N PRO A 338 2.52 22.12 11.14
CA PRO A 338 1.20 22.34 11.73
C PRO A 338 0.34 23.35 10.94
N GLY A 339 -0.98 23.17 10.99
CA GLY A 339 -1.93 24.12 10.38
C GLY A 339 -2.52 23.66 9.05
N LEU A 340 -2.26 22.42 8.62
CA LEU A 340 -2.90 21.88 7.43
C LEU A 340 -4.41 21.73 7.57
N GLU A 341 -5.14 21.97 6.49
CA GLU A 341 -6.50 21.53 6.28
C GLU A 341 -6.49 20.16 5.59
N VAL A 342 -6.90 19.12 6.32
CA VAL A 342 -6.85 17.72 5.88
C VAL A 342 -8.22 17.28 5.38
N LEU A 343 -8.31 17.03 4.07
CA LEU A 343 -9.53 16.57 3.42
C LEU A 343 -9.49 15.05 3.22
N ALA A 344 -10.55 14.35 3.63
CA ALA A 344 -10.67 12.92 3.38
C ALA A 344 -12.13 12.47 3.41
N ASP A 345 -12.39 11.24 2.97
CA ASP A 345 -13.72 10.64 3.06
C ASP A 345 -14.02 10.09 4.46
N SER A 346 -15.15 9.40 4.62
CA SER A 346 -15.57 8.86 5.91
C SER A 346 -14.73 7.69 6.41
N ALA A 347 -13.90 7.04 5.59
CA ALA A 347 -12.97 6.01 6.03
C ALA A 347 -11.90 6.56 7.00
N TYR A 348 -11.59 7.85 6.86
CA TYR A 348 -10.69 8.59 7.75
C TYR A 348 -11.44 9.30 8.91
N GLY A 349 -12.76 9.10 9.01
CA GLY A 349 -13.63 9.87 9.92
C GLY A 349 -13.67 9.40 11.38
N SER A 350 -12.79 8.48 11.79
CA SER A 350 -12.79 7.94 13.16
C SER A 350 -12.39 8.98 14.21
N GLY A 351 -12.77 8.72 15.47
CA GLY A 351 -12.43 9.59 16.59
C GLY A 351 -10.92 9.67 16.83
N GLU A 352 -10.21 8.55 16.67
CA GLU A 352 -8.76 8.44 16.81
C GLU A 352 -8.03 9.31 15.79
N VAL A 353 -8.44 9.24 14.51
CA VAL A 353 -7.84 10.07 13.45
C VAL A 353 -8.06 11.55 13.73
N ARG A 354 -9.26 11.95 14.17
CA ARG A 354 -9.55 13.34 14.51
C ARG A 354 -8.72 13.83 15.70
N ALA A 355 -8.57 12.98 16.72
CA ALA A 355 -7.72 13.30 17.87
C ALA A 355 -6.24 13.42 17.46
N ALA A 356 -5.75 12.54 16.59
CA ALA A 356 -4.38 12.61 16.08
C ALA A 356 -4.13 13.91 15.30
N LEU A 357 -5.07 14.30 14.42
CA LEU A 357 -4.98 15.56 13.66
C LEU A 357 -5.04 16.80 14.57
N GLU A 358 -5.84 16.77 15.63
CA GLU A 358 -5.90 17.85 16.62
C GLU A 358 -4.59 17.96 17.41
N GLN A 359 -3.99 16.84 17.82
CA GLN A 359 -2.70 16.79 18.50
C GLN A 359 -1.58 17.39 17.64
N THR A 360 -1.59 17.15 16.33
CA THR A 360 -0.63 17.72 15.38
C THR A 360 -1.04 19.12 14.89
N LYS A 361 -2.10 19.72 15.46
CA LYS A 361 -2.64 21.04 15.10
C LYS A 361 -3.09 21.17 13.65
N HIS A 362 -3.55 20.07 13.04
CA HIS A 362 -4.19 20.07 11.74
C HIS A 362 -5.71 20.19 11.86
N ARG A 363 -6.34 20.78 10.87
CA ARG A 363 -7.80 20.94 10.80
C ARG A 363 -8.44 19.88 9.93
N ALA A 364 -9.29 19.02 10.49
CA ALA A 364 -9.99 17.99 9.75
C ALA A 364 -11.18 18.55 8.94
N VAL A 365 -11.17 18.37 7.63
CA VAL A 365 -12.30 18.56 6.71
C VAL A 365 -12.69 17.19 6.15
N ILE A 366 -13.04 16.29 7.05
CA ILE A 366 -13.26 14.86 6.79
C ILE A 366 -14.75 14.57 6.94
N LYS A 367 -15.34 13.86 5.97
CA LYS A 367 -16.72 13.42 6.10
C LYS A 367 -16.90 12.60 7.38
N PRO A 368 -17.90 12.90 8.21
CA PRO A 368 -18.20 12.07 9.37
C PRO A 368 -18.66 10.67 8.94
N ILE A 369 -18.38 9.69 9.78
CA ILE A 369 -18.92 8.34 9.62
C ILE A 369 -20.44 8.42 9.73
N PRO A 370 -21.20 7.77 8.81
CA PRO A 370 -22.64 7.75 8.88
C PRO A 370 -23.15 7.17 10.21
N LEU A 371 -24.15 7.80 10.79
CA LEU A 371 -24.78 7.30 12.00
C LEU A 371 -25.70 6.12 11.68
N HIS A 372 -25.62 5.09 12.53
CA HIS A 372 -26.52 3.96 12.47
C HIS A 372 -27.70 4.15 13.40
N THR A 373 -28.91 3.86 12.91
CA THR A 373 -30.14 3.84 13.69
C THR A 373 -30.48 2.40 14.08
N ALA A 374 -30.97 2.19 15.30
CA ALA A 374 -31.42 0.87 15.72
C ALA A 374 -32.75 0.46 15.06
N VAL A 375 -33.52 1.45 14.61
CA VAL A 375 -34.76 1.34 13.85
C VAL A 375 -34.64 2.24 12.63
N LEU A 376 -35.06 1.78 11.48
CA LEU A 376 -35.00 2.57 10.24
C LEU A 376 -35.77 3.90 10.40
N GLY A 377 -35.09 5.03 10.11
CA GLY A 377 -35.63 6.37 10.33
C GLY A 377 -35.83 6.77 11.79
N GLY A 378 -35.32 5.97 12.73
CA GLY A 378 -35.38 6.23 14.16
C GLY A 378 -34.24 7.10 14.69
N PHE A 379 -34.13 7.13 16.02
CA PHE A 379 -33.16 7.97 16.70
C PHE A 379 -31.73 7.45 16.55
N THR A 380 -30.81 8.39 16.30
CA THR A 380 -29.36 8.22 16.30
C THR A 380 -28.79 8.59 17.68
N ILE A 381 -27.47 8.46 17.85
CA ILE A 381 -26.81 8.94 19.07
C ILE A 381 -26.91 10.47 19.25
N ASP A 382 -27.05 11.24 18.16
CA ASP A 382 -27.16 12.70 18.19
C ASP A 382 -28.51 13.21 18.73
N ASP A 383 -29.50 12.31 18.82
CA ASP A 383 -30.81 12.64 19.42
C ASP A 383 -30.82 12.47 20.96
N PHE A 384 -29.70 11.98 21.53
CA PHE A 384 -29.50 11.86 22.97
C PHE A 384 -28.65 13.03 23.46
N ALA A 385 -29.06 13.69 24.53
CA ALA A 385 -28.24 14.69 25.19
C ALA A 385 -27.19 13.98 26.04
N ILE A 386 -25.92 14.13 25.68
CA ILE A 386 -24.78 13.55 26.38
C ILE A 386 -24.07 14.63 27.15
N ASP A 387 -23.92 14.45 28.44
CA ASP A 387 -23.10 15.28 29.32
C ASP A 387 -21.90 14.45 29.75
N THR A 388 -20.77 14.67 29.10
CA THR A 388 -19.50 13.97 29.36
C THR A 388 -18.91 14.39 30.72
N SER A 389 -19.18 15.59 31.18
CA SER A 389 -18.68 16.11 32.48
C SER A 389 -19.46 15.52 33.65
N ALA A 390 -20.78 15.42 33.54
CA ALA A 390 -21.62 14.77 34.55
C ALA A 390 -21.67 13.25 34.42
N GLY A 391 -21.11 12.68 33.34
CA GLY A 391 -21.16 11.24 33.06
C GLY A 391 -22.59 10.71 32.83
N THR A 392 -23.47 11.50 32.18
CA THR A 392 -24.88 11.14 31.98
C THR A 392 -25.32 11.22 30.52
N ALA A 393 -26.33 10.41 30.19
CA ALA A 393 -27.00 10.42 28.89
C ALA A 393 -28.51 10.53 29.10
N THR A 394 -29.14 11.49 28.40
CA THR A 394 -30.58 11.74 28.45
C THR A 394 -31.20 11.37 27.10
N CYS A 395 -32.19 10.49 27.09
CA CYS A 395 -32.89 10.04 25.88
C CYS A 395 -33.88 11.11 25.37
N PRO A 396 -34.42 11.00 24.12
CA PRO A 396 -35.40 11.93 23.58
C PRO A 396 -36.71 12.08 24.37
N ARG A 397 -37.04 11.12 25.25
CA ARG A 397 -38.15 11.22 26.20
C ARG A 397 -37.80 12.05 27.45
N GLY A 398 -36.53 12.41 27.67
CA GLY A 398 -36.07 13.09 28.87
C GLY A 398 -35.62 12.20 30.01
N THR A 399 -35.50 10.87 29.79
CA THR A 399 -34.97 9.96 30.82
C THR A 399 -33.46 10.01 30.83
N THR A 400 -32.87 10.28 32.02
CA THR A 400 -31.42 10.35 32.22
C THR A 400 -30.89 9.09 32.87
N VAL A 401 -29.74 8.58 32.40
CA VAL A 401 -29.00 7.45 32.96
C VAL A 401 -27.53 7.79 33.05
N ALA A 402 -26.83 7.16 33.98
CA ALA A 402 -25.38 7.28 34.08
C ALA A 402 -24.67 6.55 32.93
N ILE A 403 -23.54 7.09 32.51
CA ILE A 403 -22.61 6.46 31.57
C ILE A 403 -21.60 5.65 32.40
N THR A 404 -21.46 4.37 32.07
CA THR A 404 -20.47 3.51 32.75
C THR A 404 -19.04 3.89 32.38
N PRO A 405 -18.01 3.47 33.15
CA PRO A 405 -16.60 3.69 32.78
C PRO A 405 -16.21 3.13 31.41
N HIS A 406 -16.94 2.13 30.90
CA HIS A 406 -16.77 1.56 29.56
C HIS A 406 -17.54 2.32 28.46
N GLY A 407 -18.11 3.48 28.77
CA GLY A 407 -18.84 4.33 27.82
C GLY A 407 -20.26 3.83 27.49
N ASN A 408 -20.85 2.92 28.27
CA ASN A 408 -22.19 2.44 28.00
C ASN A 408 -23.25 3.21 28.82
N ALA A 409 -24.31 3.66 28.15
CA ALA A 409 -25.52 4.20 28.80
C ALA A 409 -26.69 3.27 28.48
N VAL A 410 -27.25 2.63 29.51
CA VAL A 410 -28.29 1.60 29.38
C VAL A 410 -29.59 2.12 29.98
N PHE A 411 -30.60 2.31 29.13
CA PHE A 411 -31.92 2.79 29.53
C PHE A 411 -32.82 1.66 30.06
N GLY A 412 -32.58 0.44 29.63
CA GLY A 412 -33.12 -0.79 30.20
C GLY A 412 -34.66 -0.82 30.33
N PRO A 413 -35.18 -1.23 31.51
CA PRO A 413 -36.61 -1.33 31.77
C PRO A 413 -37.41 -0.04 31.58
N ARG A 414 -36.74 1.14 31.68
CA ARG A 414 -37.37 2.45 31.47
C ARG A 414 -37.93 2.62 30.05
N CYS A 415 -37.52 1.76 29.10
CA CYS A 415 -38.02 1.75 27.74
C CYS A 415 -39.30 0.92 27.55
N ARG A 416 -39.77 0.16 28.58
CA ARG A 416 -40.88 -0.77 28.41
C ARG A 416 -42.17 -0.05 27.98
N ASP A 417 -42.54 0.99 28.69
CA ASP A 417 -43.75 1.78 28.44
C ASP A 417 -43.48 3.14 27.80
N CYS A 418 -42.39 3.20 27.02
CA CYS A 418 -41.98 4.44 26.37
C CYS A 418 -42.77 4.64 25.06
N PRO A 419 -43.49 5.74 24.87
CA PRO A 419 -44.23 6.00 23.63
C PRO A 419 -43.35 6.18 22.39
N LEU A 420 -42.04 6.42 22.59
CA LEU A 420 -41.07 6.57 21.52
C LEU A 420 -40.30 5.25 21.22
N ARG A 421 -40.70 4.13 21.85
CA ARG A 421 -39.96 2.86 21.77
C ARG A 421 -39.82 2.38 20.33
N GLU A 422 -40.88 2.40 19.55
CA GLU A 422 -40.90 1.92 18.15
C GLU A 422 -39.92 2.66 17.26
N ARG A 423 -39.65 3.92 17.55
CA ARG A 423 -38.63 4.74 16.84
C ARG A 423 -37.26 4.64 17.47
N CYS A 424 -37.12 4.06 18.64
CA CYS A 424 -35.87 4.08 19.42
C CYS A 424 -35.12 2.75 19.40
N THR A 425 -35.83 1.62 19.63
CA THR A 425 -35.18 0.31 19.76
C THR A 425 -36.11 -0.86 19.51
N ARG A 426 -35.60 -1.91 18.88
CA ARG A 426 -36.23 -3.24 18.76
C ARG A 426 -35.84 -4.20 19.88
N SER A 427 -34.86 -3.82 20.73
CA SER A 427 -34.37 -4.68 21.79
C SER A 427 -35.43 -4.91 22.86
N ARG A 428 -35.64 -6.17 23.29
CA ARG A 428 -36.52 -6.53 24.39
C ARG A 428 -36.05 -5.93 25.71
N THR A 429 -34.73 -5.77 25.90
CA THR A 429 -34.12 -5.25 27.13
C THR A 429 -34.04 -3.70 27.14
N GLY A 430 -34.51 -3.02 26.10
CA GLY A 430 -34.46 -1.56 26.00
C GLY A 430 -33.27 -1.02 25.22
N ARG A 431 -33.17 0.30 25.12
CA ARG A 431 -32.08 0.99 24.39
C ARG A 431 -30.82 1.01 25.24
N ALA A 432 -29.71 0.68 24.59
CA ALA A 432 -28.36 0.98 25.07
C ALA A 432 -27.63 1.79 23.98
N ILE A 433 -26.83 2.75 24.40
CA ILE A 433 -25.90 3.47 23.54
C ILE A 433 -24.49 3.31 24.09
N ARG A 434 -23.51 3.25 23.18
CA ARG A 434 -22.10 3.21 23.55
C ARG A 434 -21.45 4.48 23.05
N LEU A 435 -20.89 5.26 23.97
CA LEU A 435 -20.12 6.44 23.64
C LEU A 435 -18.73 6.05 23.21
N HIS A 436 -18.26 6.71 22.16
CA HIS A 436 -16.88 6.66 21.73
C HIS A 436 -16.02 7.53 22.68
N PRO A 437 -14.77 7.17 23.00
CA PRO A 437 -13.88 8.02 23.81
C PRO A 437 -13.76 9.45 23.27
N HIS A 438 -13.77 9.62 21.95
CA HIS A 438 -13.73 10.91 21.27
C HIS A 438 -15.12 11.37 20.79
N HIS A 439 -16.17 11.16 21.61
CA HIS A 439 -17.55 11.51 21.23
C HIS A 439 -17.71 12.97 20.83
N ASP A 440 -17.09 13.88 21.56
CA ASP A 440 -17.23 15.32 21.34
C ASP A 440 -16.62 15.74 19.99
N LEU A 441 -15.47 15.16 19.60
CA LEU A 441 -14.86 15.38 18.29
C LEU A 441 -15.75 14.87 17.15
N LEU A 442 -16.36 13.71 17.34
CA LEU A 442 -17.29 13.13 16.36
C LEU A 442 -18.57 13.97 16.23
N LEU A 443 -19.10 14.48 17.33
CA LEU A 443 -20.26 15.38 17.34
C LEU A 443 -19.93 16.72 16.66
N ALA A 444 -18.77 17.31 16.99
CA ALA A 444 -18.29 18.55 16.37
C ALA A 444 -18.13 18.38 14.85
N ALA A 445 -17.56 17.25 14.42
CA ALA A 445 -17.39 16.91 12.99
C ALA A 445 -18.74 16.82 12.24
N ARG A 446 -19.77 16.22 12.86
CA ARG A 446 -21.11 16.14 12.25
C ARG A 446 -21.79 17.50 12.15
N ARG A 447 -21.57 18.37 13.14
CA ARG A 447 -22.02 19.78 13.11
C ARG A 447 -21.31 20.56 12.00
N GLN A 448 -19.96 20.45 11.95
CA GLN A 448 -19.13 21.09 10.94
C GLN A 448 -19.53 20.67 9.50
N ALA A 449 -19.79 19.38 9.26
CA ALA A 449 -20.18 18.86 7.96
C ALA A 449 -21.52 19.43 7.41
N LYS A 450 -22.35 20.02 8.27
CA LYS A 450 -23.60 20.69 7.87
C LYS A 450 -23.37 22.13 7.40
N THR A 451 -22.22 22.75 7.71
CA THR A 451 -21.91 24.14 7.35
C THR A 451 -21.65 24.32 5.85
N GLY A 452 -21.94 25.51 5.31
CA GLY A 452 -21.62 25.88 3.94
C GLY A 452 -20.12 25.81 3.65
N GLY A 453 -19.30 26.38 4.54
CA GLY A 453 -17.84 26.39 4.37
C GLY A 453 -17.21 25.00 4.27
N PHE A 454 -17.70 24.01 5.05
CA PHE A 454 -17.26 22.62 4.89
C PHE A 454 -17.63 22.07 3.50
N LYS A 455 -18.87 22.24 3.07
CA LYS A 455 -19.37 21.71 1.80
C LYS A 455 -18.63 22.32 0.62
N ASP A 456 -18.34 23.61 0.67
CA ASP A 456 -17.67 24.33 -0.40
C ASP A 456 -16.19 23.95 -0.49
N SER A 457 -15.45 23.92 0.63
CA SER A 457 -14.06 23.45 0.68
C SER A 457 -13.97 22.00 0.20
N TYR A 458 -14.83 21.11 0.71
CA TYR A 458 -14.84 19.70 0.33
C TYR A 458 -15.11 19.50 -1.17
N ARG A 459 -16.14 20.17 -1.72
CA ARG A 459 -16.51 20.08 -3.14
C ARG A 459 -15.41 20.60 -4.06
N ARG A 460 -14.74 21.68 -3.65
CA ARG A 460 -13.71 22.32 -4.46
C ARG A 460 -12.42 21.49 -4.51
N HIS A 461 -11.96 20.96 -3.38
CA HIS A 461 -10.61 20.42 -3.25
C HIS A 461 -10.54 18.89 -3.29
N ARG A 462 -11.56 18.17 -2.79
CA ARG A 462 -11.54 16.70 -2.74
C ARG A 462 -11.44 16.00 -4.11
N PRO A 463 -12.05 16.51 -5.22
CA PRO A 463 -11.97 15.81 -6.51
C PRO A 463 -10.56 15.66 -7.09
N MET A 464 -9.59 16.47 -6.66
CA MET A 464 -8.23 16.36 -7.18
C MET A 464 -7.55 15.05 -6.77
N VAL A 465 -7.72 14.60 -5.52
CA VAL A 465 -7.09 13.33 -5.11
C VAL A 465 -7.70 12.13 -5.85
N GLU A 466 -8.99 12.18 -6.19
CA GLU A 466 -9.62 11.15 -7.02
C GLU A 466 -9.02 11.09 -8.43
N ARG A 467 -8.70 12.27 -9.02
CA ARG A 467 -7.96 12.36 -10.30
C ARG A 467 -6.55 11.82 -10.15
N SER A 468 -5.85 12.16 -9.07
CA SER A 468 -4.49 11.66 -8.80
C SER A 468 -4.47 10.14 -8.67
N ILE A 469 -5.48 9.56 -8.01
CA ILE A 469 -5.67 8.10 -7.96
C ILE A 469 -5.94 7.54 -9.36
N ALA A 470 -6.79 8.19 -10.17
CA ALA A 470 -7.04 7.73 -11.53
C ALA A 470 -5.75 7.72 -12.37
N TRP A 471 -4.90 8.74 -12.24
CA TRP A 471 -3.58 8.75 -12.89
C TRP A 471 -2.67 7.65 -12.34
N LEU A 472 -2.68 7.44 -11.02
CA LEU A 472 -1.86 6.41 -10.37
C LEU A 472 -2.12 5.02 -10.95
N VAL A 473 -3.39 4.64 -11.10
CA VAL A 473 -3.79 3.30 -11.55
C VAL A 473 -3.89 3.14 -13.07
N ALA A 474 -3.76 4.25 -13.82
CA ALA A 474 -3.80 4.21 -15.28
C ALA A 474 -2.67 3.35 -15.87
N ARG A 475 -2.85 2.90 -17.13
CA ARG A 475 -1.84 2.15 -17.89
C ARG A 475 -1.39 0.84 -17.22
N GLY A 476 -2.32 0.12 -16.62
CA GLY A 476 -2.07 -1.19 -16.02
C GLY A 476 -1.54 -1.18 -14.59
N HIS A 477 -1.33 0.00 -13.98
CA HIS A 477 -0.84 0.10 -12.61
C HIS A 477 -1.88 -0.26 -11.53
N ARG A 478 -3.10 -0.66 -11.91
CA ARG A 478 -4.09 -1.23 -10.98
C ARG A 478 -3.61 -2.57 -10.41
N ARG A 479 -2.75 -3.29 -11.12
CA ARG A 479 -2.15 -4.53 -10.66
C ARG A 479 -0.68 -4.32 -10.33
N VAL A 480 -0.26 -4.76 -9.13
CA VAL A 480 1.16 -4.71 -8.74
C VAL A 480 1.98 -5.72 -9.54
N ARG A 481 3.28 -5.48 -9.67
CA ARG A 481 4.18 -6.32 -10.47
C ARG A 481 5.04 -7.26 -9.65
N TYR A 482 5.20 -6.94 -8.37
CA TYR A 482 6.13 -7.62 -7.48
C TYR A 482 5.38 -8.28 -6.33
N ARG A 483 6.08 -9.08 -5.56
CA ARG A 483 5.62 -9.69 -4.32
C ARG A 483 6.21 -8.93 -3.15
N GLY A 484 5.41 -8.75 -2.11
CA GLY A 484 5.79 -8.05 -0.89
C GLY A 484 5.62 -6.54 -0.96
N VAL A 485 5.41 -5.93 0.22
CA VAL A 485 5.18 -4.48 0.38
C VAL A 485 6.39 -3.69 -0.12
N ALA A 486 7.60 -4.02 0.31
CA ALA A 486 8.80 -3.23 0.02
C ALA A 486 9.10 -3.08 -1.48
N ARG A 487 8.91 -4.14 -2.28
CA ARG A 487 9.13 -4.08 -3.73
C ARG A 487 8.04 -3.29 -4.45
N ASN A 488 6.81 -3.42 -4.00
CA ASN A 488 5.67 -2.71 -4.56
C ASN A 488 5.64 -1.25 -4.10
N GLN A 489 6.12 -0.93 -2.89
CA GLN A 489 6.34 0.44 -2.42
C GLN A 489 7.32 1.18 -3.34
N LEU A 490 8.46 0.58 -3.68
CA LEU A 490 9.39 1.17 -4.64
C LEU A 490 8.74 1.39 -6.01
N GLY A 491 7.87 0.47 -6.46
CA GLY A 491 7.10 0.63 -7.68
C GLY A 491 6.08 1.78 -7.60
N LEU A 492 5.44 1.96 -6.44
CA LEU A 492 4.51 3.04 -6.16
C LEU A 492 5.21 4.40 -6.17
N SER A 493 6.33 4.54 -5.45
CA SER A 493 7.07 5.80 -5.38
C SER A 493 7.65 6.20 -6.75
N MET A 494 8.13 5.25 -7.56
CA MET A 494 8.50 5.52 -8.96
C MET A 494 7.33 6.03 -9.80
N ARG A 495 6.14 5.43 -9.64
CA ARG A 495 4.94 5.88 -10.34
C ARG A 495 4.53 7.29 -9.91
N VAL A 496 4.59 7.59 -8.62
CA VAL A 496 4.31 8.93 -8.08
C VAL A 496 5.33 9.94 -8.57
N ALA A 497 6.62 9.62 -8.58
CA ALA A 497 7.67 10.48 -9.12
C ALA A 497 7.37 10.86 -10.58
N ALA A 498 7.03 9.90 -11.42
CA ALA A 498 6.70 10.13 -12.82
C ALA A 498 5.44 11.01 -13.01
N ILE A 499 4.42 10.82 -12.16
CA ILE A 499 3.21 11.66 -12.17
C ILE A 499 3.54 13.09 -11.73
N ASN A 500 4.29 13.25 -10.64
CA ASN A 500 4.69 14.56 -10.13
C ASN A 500 5.55 15.31 -11.13
N LEU A 501 6.52 14.66 -11.75
CA LEU A 501 7.34 15.28 -12.79
C LEU A 501 6.48 15.80 -13.95
N ARG A 502 5.56 14.99 -14.46
CA ARG A 502 4.60 15.44 -15.48
C ARG A 502 3.76 16.62 -14.99
N ARG A 503 3.33 16.61 -13.73
CA ARG A 503 2.55 17.72 -13.16
C ARG A 503 3.37 19.00 -13.06
N LEU A 504 4.61 18.92 -12.61
CA LEU A 504 5.53 20.05 -12.53
C LEU A 504 5.77 20.66 -13.92
N ILE A 505 6.03 19.82 -14.94
CA ILE A 505 6.19 20.29 -16.33
C ILE A 505 4.93 21.00 -16.81
N ASN A 506 3.75 20.46 -16.54
CA ASN A 506 2.48 21.12 -16.89
C ASN A 506 2.22 22.42 -16.10
N LEU A 507 2.92 22.64 -15.00
CA LEU A 507 2.91 23.87 -14.22
C LEU A 507 4.01 24.86 -14.65
N GLY A 508 4.78 24.54 -15.70
CA GLY A 508 5.83 25.39 -16.24
C GLY A 508 7.21 25.15 -15.61
N LEU A 509 7.50 23.90 -15.15
CA LEU A 509 8.83 23.59 -14.61
C LEU A 509 9.93 23.84 -15.63
N ASP A 510 10.95 24.57 -15.19
CA ASP A 510 12.18 24.85 -15.93
C ASP A 510 13.38 24.91 -14.97
N HIS A 511 14.58 24.95 -15.53
CA HIS A 511 15.82 25.06 -14.78
C HIS A 511 16.67 26.22 -15.33
N ASP A 512 16.72 27.31 -14.57
CA ASP A 512 17.53 28.50 -14.89
C ASP A 512 18.39 28.85 -13.66
N GLY A 513 19.59 28.26 -13.59
CA GLY A 513 20.45 28.37 -12.40
C GLY A 513 19.88 27.76 -11.13
N GLY A 514 18.71 27.13 -11.22
CA GLY A 514 17.93 26.44 -10.19
C GLY A 514 16.54 26.08 -10.68
N TRP A 515 15.80 25.24 -9.95
CA TRP A 515 14.45 24.83 -10.31
C TRP A 515 13.44 25.97 -10.13
N VAL A 516 12.75 26.35 -11.19
CA VAL A 516 11.76 27.44 -11.22
C VAL A 516 10.47 26.99 -11.90
N LEU A 517 9.37 27.70 -11.65
CA LEU A 517 8.16 27.60 -12.46
C LEU A 517 8.04 28.85 -13.31
N GLN A 518 8.02 28.70 -14.62
CA GLN A 518 7.68 29.79 -15.52
C GLN A 518 6.18 30.10 -15.39
N THR A 519 5.85 31.36 -15.13
CA THR A 519 4.46 31.84 -14.98
C THR A 519 3.81 32.08 -16.35
#